data_929edad168db4e7f8253ba408ee27fa7
#
_entry.id   929edad168db4e7f8253ba408ee27fa7
#
_cell.length_a   1.000
_cell.length_b   1.000
_cell.length_c   1.000
_cell.angle_alpha   90.00
_cell.angle_beta   90.00
_cell.angle_gamma   90.00
#
_symmetry.space_group_name_H-M   'P 1'
#
loop_
_entity.id
_entity.type
_entity.pdbx_description
1 polymer ?
#
loop_
_entity_poly.entity_id
_entity_poly.type
_entity_poly.pdbx_seq_one_letter_code
_entity_poly.pdbx_strand_id
1 'polypeptide(L)'
;MSVMDDAQILWDYHQMHHEPRNTDIAIGLGSHDIGVAEHTADLYRQGRFPLIVFSGANAPTTVEVFPRGEAVHYGERAEQLGVPDTAIVLEEHARNTGENFTLTRALLEREGIHPTSATIISRPYQQRRAFATCQQLWPELDVICSSRPQTLADYIASIGDRDRVLNMLVGDTQRIWVYANQGFATAQLVPDDVLVAYERMLGRGYALRILPE
;
A
#
# COMPACT_ATOMS: atom_id res chain seq x y z
N MET A 1 19.92 9.85 18.50
CA MET A 1 19.44 9.03 17.38
C MET A 1 19.51 9.85 16.10
N SER A 2 20.00 9.28 15.00
CA SER A 2 20.06 9.96 13.70
C SER A 2 18.67 10.01 13.05
N VAL A 3 18.52 10.79 11.96
CA VAL A 3 17.30 10.77 11.13
C VAL A 3 16.99 9.36 10.62
N MET A 4 18.03 8.63 10.23
CA MET A 4 17.85 7.28 9.67
C MET A 4 17.46 6.24 10.74
N ASP A 5 17.92 6.41 11.98
CA ASP A 5 17.51 5.52 13.09
C ASP A 5 16.01 5.70 13.39
N ASP A 6 15.54 6.97 13.48
CA ASP A 6 14.12 7.25 13.70
C ASP A 6 13.27 6.79 12.49
N ALA A 7 13.74 7.00 11.25
CA ALA A 7 13.08 6.51 10.06
C ALA A 7 13.00 4.97 10.01
N GLN A 8 14.04 4.26 10.49
CA GLN A 8 14.03 2.80 10.57
C GLN A 8 12.96 2.28 11.54
N ILE A 9 12.81 2.94 12.71
CA ILE A 9 11.73 2.60 13.67
C ILE A 9 10.36 2.72 13.01
N LEU A 10 10.10 3.83 12.30
CA LEU A 10 8.84 4.01 11.58
C LEU A 10 8.66 2.98 10.46
N TRP A 11 9.73 2.69 9.70
CA TRP A 11 9.71 1.69 8.65
C TRP A 11 9.34 0.30 9.16
N ASP A 12 10.00 -0.14 10.24
CA ASP A 12 9.77 -1.46 10.84
C ASP A 12 8.35 -1.57 11.43
N TYR A 13 7.84 -0.49 12.02
CA TYR A 13 6.47 -0.43 12.51
C TYR A 13 5.43 -0.70 11.41
N HIS A 14 5.67 -0.24 10.19
CA HIS A 14 4.74 -0.47 9.08
C HIS A 14 4.79 -1.88 8.49
N GLN A 15 5.87 -2.63 8.74
CA GLN A 15 5.96 -4.01 8.27
C GLN A 15 4.99 -4.89 9.07
N MET A 16 4.05 -5.52 8.38
CA MET A 16 3.04 -6.36 9.04
C MET A 16 3.55 -7.77 9.36
N HIS A 17 4.62 -8.21 8.68
CA HIS A 17 5.22 -9.55 8.86
C HIS A 17 4.19 -10.70 8.82
N HIS A 18 3.13 -10.55 8.02
CA HIS A 18 2.17 -11.63 7.84
C HIS A 18 2.82 -12.83 7.16
N GLU A 19 2.54 -14.02 7.67
CA GLU A 19 3.01 -15.26 7.05
C GLU A 19 2.39 -15.41 5.64
N PRO A 20 3.20 -15.65 4.61
CA PRO A 20 2.72 -15.83 3.25
C PRO A 20 1.80 -17.06 3.14
N ARG A 21 0.62 -16.89 2.58
CA ARG A 21 -0.36 -17.95 2.31
C ARG A 21 -1.04 -17.73 0.98
N ASN A 22 -1.72 -18.74 0.47
CA ASN A 22 -2.57 -18.56 -0.70
C ASN A 22 -3.86 -17.84 -0.32
N THR A 23 -4.31 -16.98 -1.24
CA THR A 23 -5.55 -16.19 -1.11
C THR A 23 -6.35 -16.25 -2.41
N ASP A 24 -7.63 -15.89 -2.36
CA ASP A 24 -8.50 -15.93 -3.54
C ASP A 24 -8.09 -14.89 -4.57
N ILE A 25 -7.64 -13.72 -4.10
CA ILE A 25 -7.19 -12.61 -4.95
C ILE A 25 -5.97 -11.90 -4.37
N ALA A 26 -5.30 -11.12 -5.22
CA ALA A 26 -4.42 -10.03 -4.78
C ALA A 26 -5.06 -8.68 -5.07
N ILE A 27 -4.81 -7.69 -4.21
CA ILE A 27 -5.16 -6.29 -4.44
C ILE A 27 -3.88 -5.47 -4.43
N GLY A 28 -3.40 -5.06 -5.61
CA GLY A 28 -2.25 -4.19 -5.77
C GLY A 28 -2.67 -2.72 -5.69
N LEU A 29 -2.26 -2.02 -4.63
CA LEU A 29 -2.65 -0.64 -4.37
C LEU A 29 -1.81 0.34 -5.17
N GLY A 30 -2.46 1.17 -5.96
CA GLY A 30 -1.84 2.20 -6.77
C GLY A 30 -0.98 3.18 -5.98
N SER A 31 0.14 3.55 -6.55
CA SER A 31 1.11 4.50 -6.01
C SER A 31 2.16 4.86 -7.05
N HIS A 32 3.13 5.71 -6.69
CA HIS A 32 4.28 6.05 -7.54
C HIS A 32 5.33 4.92 -7.68
N ASP A 33 5.15 3.80 -7.01
CA ASP A 33 6.11 2.70 -6.93
C ASP A 33 5.66 1.52 -7.81
N ILE A 34 6.29 1.37 -8.95
CA ILE A 34 6.04 0.23 -9.87
C ILE A 34 6.42 -1.12 -9.25
N GLY A 35 7.25 -1.12 -8.21
CA GLY A 35 7.62 -2.33 -7.46
C GLY A 35 6.43 -3.07 -6.86
N VAL A 36 5.29 -2.39 -6.66
CA VAL A 36 4.02 -3.03 -6.26
C VAL A 36 3.56 -4.01 -7.35
N ALA A 37 3.53 -3.58 -8.61
CA ALA A 37 3.15 -4.44 -9.73
C ALA A 37 4.13 -5.60 -9.94
N GLU A 38 5.43 -5.31 -9.81
CA GLU A 38 6.48 -6.33 -9.96
C GLU A 38 6.38 -7.40 -8.88
N HIS A 39 6.20 -7.01 -7.62
CA HIS A 39 6.03 -7.95 -6.52
C HIS A 39 4.74 -8.75 -6.64
N THR A 40 3.65 -8.12 -7.12
CA THR A 40 2.38 -8.82 -7.39
C THR A 40 2.57 -9.89 -8.46
N ALA A 41 3.24 -9.57 -9.56
CA ALA A 41 3.53 -10.53 -10.63
C ALA A 41 4.42 -11.69 -10.13
N ASP A 42 5.40 -11.41 -9.28
CA ASP A 42 6.26 -12.44 -8.68
C ASP A 42 5.46 -13.42 -7.80
N LEU A 43 4.56 -12.91 -6.96
CA LEU A 43 3.69 -13.74 -6.12
C LEU A 43 2.67 -14.55 -6.95
N TYR A 44 2.10 -13.95 -8.02
CA TYR A 44 1.24 -14.65 -8.96
C TYR A 44 1.95 -15.86 -9.59
N ARG A 45 3.17 -15.68 -10.09
CA ARG A 45 3.98 -16.76 -10.68
C ARG A 45 4.33 -17.88 -9.69
N GLN A 46 4.34 -17.55 -8.39
CA GLN A 46 4.47 -18.53 -7.30
C GLN A 46 3.15 -19.25 -6.98
N GLY A 47 2.04 -18.92 -7.66
CA GLY A 47 0.73 -19.51 -7.44
C GLY A 47 0.04 -19.08 -6.16
N ARG A 48 0.35 -17.88 -5.63
CA ARG A 48 -0.22 -17.40 -4.36
C ARG A 48 -1.68 -17.00 -4.47
N PHE A 49 -2.13 -16.62 -5.64
CA PHE A 49 -3.51 -16.24 -5.95
C PHE A 49 -3.78 -16.41 -7.45
N PRO A 50 -5.00 -16.75 -7.87
CA PRO A 50 -5.36 -16.91 -9.28
C PRO A 50 -5.73 -15.60 -9.98
N LEU A 51 -6.08 -14.53 -9.23
CA LEU A 51 -6.60 -13.28 -9.75
C LEU A 51 -5.94 -12.08 -9.08
N ILE A 52 -5.65 -11.05 -9.86
CA ILE A 52 -5.08 -9.78 -9.42
C ILE A 52 -6.09 -8.67 -9.70
N VAL A 53 -6.31 -7.80 -8.73
CA VAL A 53 -6.95 -6.50 -8.94
C VAL A 53 -5.92 -5.42 -8.73
N PHE A 54 -5.59 -4.65 -9.76
CA PHE A 54 -4.85 -3.40 -9.58
C PHE A 54 -5.85 -2.26 -9.45
N SER A 55 -5.71 -1.46 -8.39
CA SER A 55 -6.63 -0.37 -8.10
C SER A 55 -5.87 0.95 -7.91
N GLY A 56 -6.29 1.96 -8.66
CA GLY A 56 -5.75 3.31 -8.58
C GLY A 56 -5.90 4.10 -9.87
N ALA A 57 -6.48 5.30 -9.75
CA ALA A 57 -6.58 6.29 -10.81
C ALA A 57 -5.28 7.12 -10.91
N ASN A 58 -5.35 8.21 -11.66
CA ASN A 58 -4.33 9.25 -11.63
C ASN A 58 -4.41 10.06 -10.33
N ALA A 59 -3.29 10.21 -9.65
CA ALA A 59 -3.14 11.14 -8.54
C ALA A 59 -2.22 12.30 -8.94
N PRO A 60 -2.35 13.49 -8.34
CA PRO A 60 -1.47 14.62 -8.63
C PRO A 60 0.03 14.32 -8.45
N THR A 61 0.35 13.32 -7.62
CA THR A 61 1.74 12.89 -7.34
C THR A 61 2.24 11.80 -8.28
N THR A 62 1.40 11.25 -9.16
CA THR A 62 1.72 10.09 -10.02
C THR A 62 1.40 10.33 -11.48
N VAL A 63 0.64 11.37 -11.82
CA VAL A 63 0.18 11.65 -13.21
C VAL A 63 1.32 11.80 -14.21
N GLU A 64 2.47 12.32 -13.81
CA GLU A 64 3.64 12.45 -14.68
C GLU A 64 4.30 11.09 -14.97
N VAL A 65 4.28 10.18 -14.00
CA VAL A 65 4.88 8.84 -14.10
C VAL A 65 3.89 7.84 -14.72
N PHE A 66 2.61 7.95 -14.35
CA PHE A 66 1.54 7.05 -14.78
C PHE A 66 0.37 7.83 -15.41
N PRO A 67 0.54 8.42 -16.60
CA PRO A 67 -0.44 9.34 -17.19
C PRO A 67 -1.81 8.70 -17.50
N ARG A 68 -1.88 7.36 -17.64
CA ARG A 68 -3.12 6.62 -17.87
C ARG A 68 -3.73 6.00 -16.61
N GLY A 69 -3.20 6.31 -15.44
CA GLY A 69 -3.63 5.74 -14.16
C GLY A 69 -2.68 4.67 -13.63
N GLU A 70 -2.63 4.57 -12.32
CA GLU A 70 -1.74 3.64 -11.62
C GLU A 70 -2.12 2.18 -11.93
N ALA A 71 -3.42 1.86 -11.90
CA ALA A 71 -3.91 0.51 -12.19
C ALA A 71 -3.55 0.04 -13.60
N VAL A 72 -3.70 0.92 -14.62
CA VAL A 72 -3.37 0.60 -16.02
C VAL A 72 -1.89 0.27 -16.17
N HIS A 73 -1.00 1.14 -15.65
CA HIS A 73 0.44 0.92 -15.74
C HIS A 73 0.90 -0.32 -14.95
N TYR A 74 0.24 -0.62 -13.85
CA TYR A 74 0.51 -1.83 -13.06
C TYR A 74 0.09 -3.10 -13.81
N GLY A 75 -1.09 -3.09 -14.44
CA GLY A 75 -1.55 -4.19 -15.28
C GLY A 75 -0.59 -4.48 -16.42
N GLU A 76 -0.24 -3.45 -17.21
CA GLU A 76 0.74 -3.58 -18.29
C GLU A 76 2.10 -4.09 -17.82
N ARG A 77 2.56 -3.64 -16.64
CA ARG A 77 3.80 -4.14 -16.08
C ARG A 77 3.72 -5.61 -15.69
N ALA A 78 2.61 -6.03 -15.09
CA ALA A 78 2.38 -7.44 -14.73
C ALA A 78 2.30 -8.33 -15.98
N GLU A 79 1.63 -7.89 -17.06
CA GLU A 79 1.60 -8.58 -18.35
C GLU A 79 3.01 -8.77 -18.94
N GLN A 80 3.82 -7.71 -18.94
CA GLN A 80 5.23 -7.77 -19.38
C GLN A 80 6.04 -8.80 -18.58
N LEU A 81 5.64 -9.07 -17.32
CA LEU A 81 6.27 -10.04 -16.43
C LEU A 81 5.63 -11.44 -16.51
N GLY A 82 4.72 -11.64 -17.48
CA GLY A 82 4.14 -12.95 -17.81
C GLY A 82 2.85 -13.29 -17.05
N VAL A 83 2.19 -12.33 -16.42
CA VAL A 83 0.83 -12.52 -15.92
C VAL A 83 -0.14 -12.44 -17.10
N PRO A 84 -1.03 -13.43 -17.33
CA PRO A 84 -2.00 -13.34 -18.41
C PRO A 84 -3.03 -12.24 -18.12
N ASP A 85 -3.49 -11.54 -19.16
CA ASP A 85 -4.52 -10.50 -19.09
C ASP A 85 -5.82 -10.99 -18.42
N THR A 86 -6.18 -12.24 -18.66
CA THR A 86 -7.35 -12.89 -18.05
C THR A 86 -7.26 -13.06 -16.52
N ALA A 87 -6.08 -12.90 -15.94
CA ALA A 87 -5.85 -12.93 -14.50
C ALA A 87 -5.74 -11.53 -13.88
N ILE A 88 -5.97 -10.46 -14.67
CA ILE A 88 -5.85 -9.08 -14.24
C ILE A 88 -7.19 -8.36 -14.38
N VAL A 89 -7.62 -7.73 -13.32
CA VAL A 89 -8.78 -6.83 -13.27
C VAL A 89 -8.28 -5.43 -12.91
N LEU A 90 -8.74 -4.40 -13.62
CA LEU A 90 -8.33 -3.01 -13.37
C LEU A 90 -9.49 -2.22 -12.74
N GLU A 91 -9.22 -1.64 -11.59
CA GLU A 91 -10.06 -0.62 -10.97
C GLU A 91 -9.36 0.75 -11.15
N GLU A 92 -9.89 1.58 -12.05
CA GLU A 92 -9.20 2.76 -12.58
C GLU A 92 -9.66 4.09 -11.95
N HIS A 93 -10.54 4.06 -10.94
CA HIS A 93 -11.20 5.26 -10.44
C HIS A 93 -10.77 5.67 -9.03
N ALA A 94 -10.19 4.77 -8.24
CA ALA A 94 -9.79 5.02 -6.87
C ALA A 94 -8.70 6.10 -6.76
N ARG A 95 -8.91 7.08 -5.88
CA ARG A 95 -8.01 8.21 -5.65
C ARG A 95 -7.33 8.20 -4.28
N ASN A 96 -7.69 7.25 -3.45
CA ASN A 96 -7.15 7.07 -2.10
C ASN A 96 -7.32 5.61 -1.65
N THR A 97 -6.67 5.25 -0.55
CA THR A 97 -6.67 3.86 -0.04
C THR A 97 -8.07 3.35 0.33
N GLY A 98 -8.96 4.20 0.81
CA GLY A 98 -10.35 3.82 1.10
C GLY A 98 -11.10 3.43 -0.18
N GLU A 99 -10.99 4.28 -1.20
CA GLU A 99 -11.60 4.03 -2.50
C GLU A 99 -11.01 2.79 -3.17
N ASN A 100 -9.71 2.51 -3.01
CA ASN A 100 -9.11 1.28 -3.54
C ASN A 100 -9.88 0.03 -3.06
N PHE A 101 -10.31 -0.02 -1.81
CA PHE A 101 -11.08 -1.17 -1.28
C PHE A 101 -12.55 -1.11 -1.66
N THR A 102 -13.21 0.04 -1.49
CA THR A 102 -14.66 0.15 -1.75
C THR A 102 -14.99 -0.01 -3.24
N LEU A 103 -14.18 0.57 -4.13
CA LEU A 103 -14.40 0.45 -5.57
C LEU A 103 -13.96 -0.93 -6.10
N THR A 104 -12.88 -1.52 -5.56
CA THR A 104 -12.51 -2.91 -5.87
C THR A 104 -13.63 -3.87 -5.49
N ARG A 105 -14.19 -3.73 -4.27
CA ARG A 105 -15.32 -4.56 -3.83
C ARG A 105 -16.51 -4.45 -4.77
N ALA A 106 -16.92 -3.21 -5.08
CA ALA A 106 -18.04 -2.95 -5.98
C ALA A 106 -17.80 -3.47 -7.41
N LEU A 107 -16.56 -3.39 -7.90
CA LEU A 107 -16.18 -3.95 -9.19
C LEU A 107 -16.31 -5.46 -9.19
N LEU A 108 -15.74 -6.15 -8.20
CA LEU A 108 -15.79 -7.60 -8.09
C LEU A 108 -17.21 -8.12 -7.91
N GLU A 109 -18.03 -7.46 -7.10
CA GLU A 109 -19.46 -7.78 -6.94
C GLU A 109 -20.20 -7.72 -8.30
N ARG A 110 -19.94 -6.70 -9.11
CA ARG A 110 -20.54 -6.55 -10.45
C ARG A 110 -20.10 -7.65 -11.41
N GLU A 111 -18.85 -8.11 -11.29
CA GLU A 111 -18.31 -9.21 -12.10
C GLU A 111 -18.71 -10.62 -11.55
N GLY A 112 -19.47 -10.68 -10.45
CA GLY A 112 -19.88 -11.94 -9.81
C GLY A 112 -18.74 -12.67 -9.09
N ILE A 113 -17.69 -11.94 -8.70
CA ILE A 113 -16.52 -12.48 -8.00
C ILE A 113 -16.67 -12.14 -6.51
N HIS A 114 -16.66 -13.15 -5.66
CA HIS A 114 -16.89 -13.01 -4.21
C HIS A 114 -15.72 -13.61 -3.42
N PRO A 115 -14.57 -12.92 -3.32
CA PRO A 115 -13.43 -13.44 -2.58
C PRO A 115 -13.70 -13.45 -1.08
N THR A 116 -13.16 -14.43 -0.40
CA THR A 116 -13.16 -14.55 1.06
C THR A 116 -11.81 -14.16 1.66
N SER A 117 -10.78 -14.17 0.84
CA SER A 117 -9.40 -13.83 1.25
C SER A 117 -8.66 -13.03 0.21
N ALA A 118 -7.77 -12.13 0.65
CA ALA A 118 -6.93 -11.35 -0.25
C ALA A 118 -5.51 -11.12 0.30
N THR A 119 -4.55 -11.01 -0.63
CA THR A 119 -3.23 -10.45 -0.35
C THR A 119 -3.23 -9.00 -0.79
N ILE A 120 -3.13 -8.06 0.17
CA ILE A 120 -2.97 -6.64 -0.11
C ILE A 120 -1.49 -6.37 -0.40
N ILE A 121 -1.19 -5.87 -1.59
CA ILE A 121 0.18 -5.53 -2.00
C ILE A 121 0.30 -4.03 -2.14
N SER A 122 1.24 -3.45 -1.39
CA SER A 122 1.43 -2.01 -1.31
C SER A 122 2.91 -1.65 -1.17
N ARG A 123 3.20 -0.36 -1.12
CA ARG A 123 4.52 0.10 -0.69
C ARG A 123 4.81 -0.38 0.72
N PRO A 124 6.09 -0.61 1.08
CA PRO A 124 6.44 -1.17 2.38
C PRO A 124 5.87 -0.39 3.57
N TYR A 125 5.99 0.93 3.58
CA TYR A 125 5.48 1.78 4.67
C TYR A 125 3.96 2.07 4.60
N GLN A 126 3.23 1.48 3.66
CA GLN A 126 1.77 1.60 3.55
C GLN A 126 1.04 0.38 4.13
N GLN A 127 1.72 -0.74 4.37
CA GLN A 127 1.10 -2.01 4.73
C GLN A 127 0.11 -1.88 5.90
N ARG A 128 0.57 -1.36 7.05
CA ARG A 128 -0.26 -1.25 8.27
C ARG A 128 -1.49 -0.38 8.04
N ARG A 129 -1.34 0.74 7.36
CA ARG A 129 -2.46 1.62 7.04
C ARG A 129 -3.44 0.97 6.06
N ALA A 130 -2.94 0.29 5.04
CA ALA A 130 -3.78 -0.45 4.09
C ALA A 130 -4.56 -1.56 4.79
N PHE A 131 -3.90 -2.33 5.67
CA PHE A 131 -4.54 -3.35 6.50
C PHE A 131 -5.68 -2.76 7.34
N ALA A 132 -5.39 -1.73 8.13
CA ALA A 132 -6.36 -1.09 9.01
C ALA A 132 -7.56 -0.49 8.25
N THR A 133 -7.31 0.09 7.07
CA THR A 133 -8.35 0.63 6.20
C THR A 133 -9.22 -0.49 5.60
N CYS A 134 -8.60 -1.58 5.15
CA CYS A 134 -9.35 -2.73 4.63
C CYS A 134 -10.23 -3.36 5.70
N GLN A 135 -9.72 -3.59 6.90
CA GLN A 135 -10.49 -4.13 8.02
C GLN A 135 -11.71 -3.26 8.38
N GLN A 136 -11.61 -1.94 8.21
CA GLN A 136 -12.73 -1.03 8.46
C GLN A 136 -13.79 -1.08 7.35
N LEU A 137 -13.37 -1.14 6.09
CA LEU A 137 -14.26 -0.96 4.93
C LEU A 137 -14.74 -2.27 4.31
N TRP A 138 -14.02 -3.36 4.56
CA TRP A 138 -14.33 -4.70 4.08
C TRP A 138 -14.02 -5.76 5.16
N PRO A 139 -14.69 -5.70 6.31
CA PRO A 139 -14.35 -6.49 7.51
C PRO A 139 -14.53 -8.01 7.32
N GLU A 140 -15.35 -8.44 6.35
CA GLU A 140 -15.54 -9.86 6.04
C GLU A 140 -14.42 -10.47 5.18
N LEU A 141 -13.53 -9.66 4.59
CA LEU A 141 -12.42 -10.14 3.80
C LEU A 141 -11.23 -10.50 4.70
N ASP A 142 -10.82 -11.76 4.69
CA ASP A 142 -9.61 -12.20 5.42
C ASP A 142 -8.35 -11.80 4.66
N VAL A 143 -7.54 -10.91 5.23
CA VAL A 143 -6.44 -10.27 4.51
C VAL A 143 -5.08 -10.49 5.15
N ILE A 144 -4.08 -10.67 4.30
CA ILE A 144 -2.66 -10.49 4.62
C ILE A 144 -2.08 -9.35 3.80
N CYS A 145 -1.03 -8.71 4.33
CA CYS A 145 -0.30 -7.66 3.62
C CYS A 145 1.06 -8.16 3.17
N SER A 146 1.49 -7.70 2.02
CA SER A 146 2.81 -7.96 1.45
C SER A 146 3.35 -6.72 0.76
N SER A 147 4.67 -6.61 0.70
CA SER A 147 5.40 -5.66 -0.12
C SER A 147 6.69 -6.28 -0.61
N ARG A 148 7.29 -5.70 -1.63
CA ARG A 148 8.59 -6.15 -2.10
C ARG A 148 9.60 -6.18 -0.94
N PRO A 149 10.24 -7.33 -0.65
CA PRO A 149 11.22 -7.42 0.41
C PRO A 149 12.44 -6.56 0.10
N GLN A 150 12.68 -5.54 0.92
CA GLN A 150 13.82 -4.64 0.77
C GLN A 150 14.05 -3.84 2.05
N THR A 151 15.28 -3.36 2.24
CA THR A 151 15.59 -2.47 3.35
C THR A 151 15.10 -1.04 3.07
N LEU A 152 14.99 -0.21 4.11
CA LEU A 152 14.71 1.22 3.95
C LEU A 152 15.74 1.90 3.04
N ALA A 153 17.01 1.53 3.17
CA ALA A 153 18.09 2.10 2.34
C ALA A 153 17.92 1.73 0.86
N ASP A 154 17.62 0.46 0.55
CA ASP A 154 17.38 0.01 -0.82
C ASP A 154 16.13 0.66 -1.41
N TYR A 155 15.08 0.84 -0.60
CA TYR A 155 13.86 1.53 -1.03
C TYR A 155 14.14 2.99 -1.37
N ILE A 156 14.86 3.71 -0.51
CA ILE A 156 15.28 5.10 -0.78
C ILE A 156 16.10 5.17 -2.09
N ALA A 157 17.03 4.25 -2.28
CA ALA A 157 17.85 4.19 -3.50
C ALA A 157 16.99 3.94 -4.75
N SER A 158 15.98 3.04 -4.67
CA SER A 158 15.10 2.73 -5.80
C SER A 158 14.18 3.89 -6.20
N ILE A 159 13.74 4.69 -5.23
CA ILE A 159 12.89 5.88 -5.48
C ILE A 159 13.73 7.08 -5.93
N GLY A 160 15.02 7.15 -5.53
CA GLY A 160 15.95 8.22 -5.89
C GLY A 160 15.69 9.56 -5.21
N ASP A 161 14.73 9.62 -4.26
CA ASP A 161 14.39 10.82 -3.50
C ASP A 161 14.16 10.46 -2.03
N ARG A 162 15.22 10.64 -1.24
CA ARG A 162 15.23 10.34 0.20
C ARG A 162 14.19 11.15 0.96
N ASP A 163 14.14 12.46 0.73
CA ASP A 163 13.28 13.34 1.51
C ASP A 163 11.80 13.08 1.20
N ARG A 164 11.48 12.74 -0.04
CA ARG A 164 10.16 12.25 -0.42
C ARG A 164 9.77 11.01 0.36
N VAL A 165 10.64 9.99 0.42
CA VAL A 165 10.39 8.75 1.16
C VAL A 165 10.16 9.02 2.64
N LEU A 166 11.02 9.83 3.27
CA LEU A 166 10.91 10.15 4.69
C LEU A 166 9.65 10.94 5.02
N ASN A 167 9.28 11.94 4.21
CA ASN A 167 8.02 12.66 4.38
C ASN A 167 6.78 11.76 4.19
N MET A 168 6.82 10.85 3.23
CA MET A 168 5.73 9.88 3.02
C MET A 168 5.62 8.92 4.21
N LEU A 169 6.72 8.42 4.73
CA LEU A 169 6.77 7.54 5.88
C LEU A 169 6.15 8.20 7.12
N VAL A 170 6.55 9.44 7.43
CA VAL A 170 6.00 10.23 8.54
C VAL A 170 4.49 10.47 8.35
N GLY A 171 4.07 10.84 7.14
CA GLY A 171 2.66 11.04 6.82
C GLY A 171 1.82 9.78 6.91
N ASP A 172 2.34 8.64 6.47
CA ASP A 172 1.64 7.35 6.61
C ASP A 172 1.56 6.90 8.08
N THR A 173 2.58 7.21 8.90
CA THR A 173 2.56 6.95 10.34
C THR A 173 1.46 7.77 11.03
N GLN A 174 1.36 9.08 10.76
CA GLN A 174 0.29 9.91 11.34
C GLN A 174 -1.10 9.37 11.01
N ARG A 175 -1.31 8.93 9.77
CA ARG A 175 -2.61 8.42 9.31
C ARG A 175 -3.10 7.18 10.07
N ILE A 176 -2.23 6.48 10.77
CA ILE A 176 -2.63 5.32 11.58
C ILE A 176 -3.65 5.74 12.65
N TRP A 177 -3.39 6.80 13.40
CA TRP A 177 -4.33 7.27 14.43
C TRP A 177 -5.34 8.28 13.93
N VAL A 178 -4.97 9.15 12.97
CA VAL A 178 -5.91 10.13 12.43
C VAL A 178 -7.07 9.44 11.72
N TYR A 179 -6.79 8.44 10.89
CA TYR A 179 -7.85 7.70 10.18
C TYR A 179 -8.68 6.83 11.12
N ALA A 180 -8.08 6.26 12.16
CA ALA A 180 -8.84 5.54 13.18
C ALA A 180 -9.82 6.47 13.91
N ASN A 181 -9.38 7.66 14.32
CA ASN A 181 -10.22 8.65 14.99
C ASN A 181 -11.34 9.19 14.08
N GLN A 182 -11.13 9.20 12.78
CA GLN A 182 -12.13 9.62 11.77
C GLN A 182 -13.03 8.47 11.29
N GLY A 183 -12.84 7.24 11.78
CA GLY A 183 -13.61 6.07 11.35
C GLY A 183 -13.25 5.53 9.96
N PHE A 184 -12.14 5.95 9.38
CA PHE A 184 -11.67 5.46 8.07
C PHE A 184 -10.79 4.21 8.15
N ALA A 185 -10.33 3.84 9.34
CA ALA A 185 -9.50 2.69 9.58
C ALA A 185 -9.76 2.11 10.98
N THR A 186 -9.47 0.83 11.18
CA THR A 186 -9.47 0.24 12.52
C THR A 186 -8.29 0.77 13.34
N ALA A 187 -8.47 0.92 14.66
CA ALA A 187 -7.40 1.33 15.56
C ALA A 187 -6.23 0.31 15.54
N GLN A 188 -5.02 0.83 15.47
CA GLN A 188 -3.80 0.04 15.56
C GLN A 188 -3.02 0.45 16.81
N LEU A 189 -2.38 -0.51 17.46
CA LEU A 189 -1.44 -0.19 18.55
C LEU A 189 -0.24 0.58 17.97
N VAL A 190 0.06 1.73 18.56
CA VAL A 190 1.26 2.52 18.23
C VAL A 190 2.19 2.49 19.44
N PRO A 191 3.34 1.82 19.37
CA PRO A 191 4.31 1.77 20.45
C PRO A 191 4.91 3.15 20.77
N ASP A 192 5.34 3.36 22.02
CA ASP A 192 5.90 4.65 22.46
C ASP A 192 7.15 5.06 21.69
N ASP A 193 8.01 4.12 21.35
CA ASP A 193 9.21 4.38 20.54
C ASP A 193 8.88 4.87 19.12
N VAL A 194 7.78 4.40 18.54
CA VAL A 194 7.25 4.87 17.26
C VAL A 194 6.74 6.30 17.38
N LEU A 195 5.99 6.63 18.43
CA LEU A 195 5.54 8.00 18.68
C LEU A 195 6.71 8.96 18.86
N VAL A 196 7.70 8.57 19.66
CA VAL A 196 8.92 9.37 19.88
C VAL A 196 9.72 9.56 18.59
N ALA A 197 9.86 8.52 17.78
CA ALA A 197 10.54 8.62 16.49
C ALA A 197 9.77 9.56 15.54
N TYR A 198 8.45 9.43 15.48
CA TYR A 198 7.58 10.32 14.70
C TYR A 198 7.75 11.80 15.09
N GLU A 199 7.65 12.13 16.38
CA GLU A 199 7.84 13.49 16.89
C GLU A 199 9.21 14.08 16.55
N ARG A 200 10.28 13.26 16.67
CA ARG A 200 11.62 13.68 16.29
C ARG A 200 11.75 13.96 14.79
N MET A 201 11.11 13.16 13.96
CA MET A 201 11.09 13.38 12.52
C MET A 201 10.34 14.66 12.17
N LEU A 202 9.22 14.95 12.83
CA LEU A 202 8.51 16.24 12.68
C LEU A 202 9.39 17.42 13.10
N GLY A 203 10.05 17.33 14.26
CA GLY A 203 10.96 18.37 14.75
C GLY A 203 12.16 18.65 13.83
N ARG A 204 12.46 17.74 12.90
CA ARG A 204 13.49 17.88 11.87
C ARG A 204 12.94 18.35 10.51
N GLY A 205 11.65 18.66 10.43
CA GLY A 205 11.02 19.25 9.25
C GLY A 205 10.38 18.25 8.28
N TYR A 206 10.31 16.95 8.60
CA TYR A 206 9.61 15.97 7.76
C TYR A 206 8.09 16.02 7.96
N ALA A 207 7.47 17.14 7.55
CA ALA A 207 6.05 17.43 7.78
C ALA A 207 5.23 17.64 6.49
N LEU A 208 5.84 17.47 5.30
CA LEU A 208 5.19 17.82 4.03
C LEU A 208 3.96 16.95 3.69
N ARG A 209 3.78 15.83 4.36
CA ARG A 209 2.71 14.86 4.08
C ARG A 209 1.79 14.59 5.28
N ILE A 210 1.93 15.36 6.35
CA ILE A 210 0.99 15.29 7.47
C ILE A 210 -0.36 15.92 7.08
N LEU A 211 -1.41 15.42 7.70
CA LEU A 211 -2.74 16.00 7.61
C LEU A 211 -2.82 17.21 8.58
N PRO A 212 -3.56 18.26 8.26
CA PRO A 212 -3.85 19.33 9.21
C PRO A 212 -4.63 18.76 10.41
N GLU A 213 -4.41 19.35 11.57
CA GLU A 213 -5.15 19.06 12.79
C GLU A 213 -6.61 19.55 12.70
#